data_828663bea2d6007ef9662d874194b686
#
_entry.id   828663bea2d6007ef9662d874194b686
#
_cell.length_a   1.000
_cell.length_b   1.000
_cell.length_c   1.000
_cell.angle_alpha   90.00
_cell.angle_beta   90.00
_cell.angle_gamma   90.00
#
_symmetry.space_group_name_H-M   'P 1'
#
loop_
_entity.id
_entity.type
_entity.pdbx_description
1 polymer ?
#
loop_
_entity_poly.entity_id
_entity_poly.type
_entity_poly.pdbx_seq_one_letter_code
_entity_poly.pdbx_strand_id
1 'polypeptide(L)'
;MATTARYGSDLVVDLLRAVGVEHVALNPGATFRGLHDSLVNYGGNRAPELVLTTHEEIAVGLAHGYAKAKGRPMAAVVHDIVGLQHASMAIFNAFCDRAPILVLGASGPMDATRRRPWIDWIHTALVQGTQVRDYVKLDDQPASVAAIPEALLRAWRVAQTAPPGPVYVCLDAGLQEQPLERGVAIPDVARFAPPAAPHADPRALEEAAQLLVEARFPLIVTESLGRRPSVTATLTRLAERLGAALIDLAGESQGRPSVPAGHALDMTGARHEVVREADVVLALEVSSFLSALGDTDRSTREVRLLNERARVIAISLDDYAFRSWAHTFQSLAPVDLPIAADAAATLPALLTAVEARLARDARAAERRARAERITARHAALEREWQDTVKLERAAAPLAPSVLAAEVWDVIKDEDWVLANGTAKGWARRVWDWQPERSYGGSGGAGLGYGLPAALGVTLAHRGSGKVCVNLQADGDALYVVSALYTAAHHRLPLLTVMFNNRTYGNDEEHQDAVAKARGRPVENKVVGIRIDDPPPDFARIAQGFGVHGEGPITEAAAVGPALRRALRVVKEHGRPALVDVITRP
;
A
#
# COMPACT_ATOMS: atom_id res chain seq x y z
N MET A 1 29.14 15.25 11.46
CA MET A 1 29.92 14.37 12.36
C MET A 1 31.19 13.96 11.65
N ALA A 2 32.30 13.76 12.37
CA ALA A 2 33.49 13.16 11.78
C ALA A 2 33.17 11.67 11.51
N THR A 3 33.36 11.21 10.28
CA THR A 3 33.16 9.82 9.90
C THR A 3 34.48 9.05 10.01
N THR A 4 34.40 7.76 10.35
CA THR A 4 35.53 6.82 10.28
C THR A 4 35.55 6.04 8.98
N ALA A 5 34.67 6.41 8.02
CA ALA A 5 34.57 5.80 6.72
C ALA A 5 35.93 5.82 5.99
N ARG A 6 36.27 4.69 5.36
CA ARG A 6 37.49 4.49 4.58
C ARG A 6 37.21 4.32 3.09
N TYR A 7 35.97 3.95 2.74
CA TYR A 7 35.50 3.70 1.38
C TYR A 7 34.21 4.46 1.09
N GLY A 8 33.93 4.65 -0.19
CA GLY A 8 32.65 5.30 -0.58
C GLY A 8 31.41 4.59 -0.06
N SER A 9 31.44 3.25 0.01
CA SER A 9 30.33 2.47 0.58
C SER A 9 30.18 2.62 2.11
N ASP A 10 31.27 2.83 2.85
CA ASP A 10 31.17 3.15 4.28
C ASP A 10 30.41 4.46 4.51
N LEU A 11 30.68 5.45 3.65
CA LEU A 11 29.98 6.74 3.68
C LEU A 11 28.47 6.57 3.43
N VAL A 12 28.08 5.67 2.52
CA VAL A 12 26.66 5.34 2.31
C VAL A 12 26.03 4.77 3.58
N VAL A 13 26.70 3.83 4.26
CA VAL A 13 26.23 3.24 5.53
C VAL A 13 26.08 4.30 6.61
N ASP A 14 27.05 5.19 6.76
CA ASP A 14 26.99 6.28 7.74
C ASP A 14 25.83 7.25 7.44
N LEU A 15 25.56 7.56 6.17
CA LEU A 15 24.43 8.40 5.76
C LEU A 15 23.08 7.73 6.05
N LEU A 16 22.93 6.45 5.68
CA LEU A 16 21.70 5.67 5.99
C LEU A 16 21.42 5.65 7.50
N ARG A 17 22.48 5.44 8.29
CA ARG A 17 22.40 5.50 9.75
C ARG A 17 21.99 6.90 10.25
N ALA A 18 22.62 7.93 9.73
CA ALA A 18 22.37 9.31 10.14
C ALA A 18 20.94 9.76 9.87
N VAL A 19 20.34 9.35 8.74
CA VAL A 19 18.93 9.64 8.41
C VAL A 19 17.94 8.69 9.08
N GLY A 20 18.42 7.69 9.85
CA GLY A 20 17.60 6.78 10.65
C GLY A 20 17.00 5.62 9.87
N VAL A 21 17.64 5.17 8.78
CA VAL A 21 17.27 3.90 8.12
C VAL A 21 17.64 2.74 9.04
N GLU A 22 16.64 1.95 9.44
CA GLU A 22 16.83 0.82 10.36
C GLU A 22 17.18 -0.47 9.62
N HIS A 23 16.65 -0.67 8.43
CA HIS A 23 16.80 -1.89 7.65
C HIS A 23 17.10 -1.60 6.18
N VAL A 24 17.86 -2.51 5.55
CA VAL A 24 18.13 -2.54 4.13
C VAL A 24 17.72 -3.90 3.58
N ALA A 25 16.68 -3.96 2.76
CA ALA A 25 16.32 -5.18 2.03
C ALA A 25 17.25 -5.34 0.82
N LEU A 26 17.82 -6.53 0.64
CA LEU A 26 18.79 -6.78 -0.40
C LEU A 26 18.62 -8.18 -0.99
N ASN A 27 18.49 -8.24 -2.33
CA ASN A 27 18.81 -9.44 -3.10
C ASN A 27 20.29 -9.38 -3.50
N PRO A 28 21.14 -10.39 -3.17
CA PRO A 28 22.58 -10.30 -3.40
C PRO A 28 22.96 -10.10 -4.86
N GLY A 29 23.87 -9.16 -5.10
CA GLY A 29 24.40 -8.89 -6.44
C GLY A 29 25.79 -8.27 -6.38
N ALA A 30 26.67 -8.64 -7.33
CA ALA A 30 28.09 -8.29 -7.30
C ALA A 30 28.38 -6.78 -7.42
N THR A 31 27.46 -5.96 -7.94
CA THR A 31 27.61 -4.50 -7.98
C THR A 31 27.49 -3.84 -6.61
N PHE A 32 27.03 -4.57 -5.61
CA PHE A 32 26.94 -4.12 -4.21
C PHE A 32 27.93 -4.80 -3.27
N ARG A 33 28.98 -5.46 -3.79
CA ARG A 33 29.96 -6.10 -2.90
C ARG A 33 30.62 -5.11 -1.93
N GLY A 34 30.86 -3.86 -2.36
CA GLY A 34 31.37 -2.79 -1.51
C GLY A 34 30.34 -2.39 -0.43
N LEU A 35 29.09 -2.13 -0.82
CA LEU A 35 28.03 -1.78 0.13
C LEU A 35 27.71 -2.94 1.09
N HIS A 36 27.68 -4.19 0.60
CA HIS A 36 27.48 -5.36 1.43
C HIS A 36 28.57 -5.50 2.50
N ASP A 37 29.86 -5.39 2.09
CA ASP A 37 30.98 -5.41 3.02
C ASP A 37 30.85 -4.31 4.08
N SER A 38 30.50 -3.08 3.64
CA SER A 38 30.34 -1.96 4.56
C SER A 38 29.14 -2.13 5.52
N LEU A 39 28.02 -2.68 5.07
CA LEU A 39 26.89 -2.98 5.95
C LEU A 39 27.25 -4.00 7.04
N VAL A 40 27.97 -5.07 6.64
CA VAL A 40 28.29 -6.19 7.54
C VAL A 40 29.51 -5.91 8.40
N ASN A 41 30.64 -5.56 7.78
CA ASN A 41 31.93 -5.44 8.49
C ASN A 41 32.13 -4.05 9.12
N TYR A 42 31.86 -2.97 8.39
CA TYR A 42 31.99 -1.61 8.92
C TYR A 42 30.80 -1.23 9.80
N GLY A 43 29.56 -1.49 9.35
CA GLY A 43 28.30 -1.19 10.04
C GLY A 43 27.95 -2.17 11.15
N GLY A 44 28.57 -3.35 11.17
CA GLY A 44 28.30 -4.43 12.13
C GLY A 44 26.91 -5.05 11.97
N ASN A 45 26.28 -4.86 10.84
CA ASN A 45 24.92 -5.36 10.50
C ASN A 45 23.85 -5.05 11.56
N ARG A 46 23.84 -3.84 12.11
CA ARG A 46 22.92 -3.47 13.21
C ARG A 46 22.02 -2.26 12.88
N ALA A 47 22.61 -1.26 12.28
CA ALA A 47 21.92 -0.04 11.91
C ALA A 47 22.61 0.60 10.69
N PRO A 48 22.12 0.33 9.48
CA PRO A 48 20.96 -0.51 9.17
C PRO A 48 21.26 -2.03 9.23
N GLU A 49 20.25 -2.83 9.62
CA GLU A 49 20.28 -4.29 9.56
C GLU A 49 19.95 -4.73 8.12
N LEU A 50 20.76 -5.65 7.57
CA LEU A 50 20.53 -6.25 6.27
C LEU A 50 19.44 -7.32 6.34
N VAL A 51 18.42 -7.20 5.50
CA VAL A 51 17.34 -8.16 5.33
C VAL A 51 17.53 -8.87 4.00
N LEU A 52 17.90 -10.15 4.06
CA LEU A 52 18.07 -10.99 2.88
C LEU A 52 16.73 -11.25 2.21
N THR A 53 16.65 -10.95 0.93
CA THR A 53 15.52 -11.32 0.06
C THR A 53 15.99 -12.20 -1.08
N THR A 54 15.07 -12.89 -1.72
CA THR A 54 15.35 -13.86 -2.79
C THR A 54 15.03 -13.34 -4.19
N HIS A 55 14.58 -12.08 -4.27
CA HIS A 55 14.24 -11.39 -5.51
C HIS A 55 14.13 -9.89 -5.25
N GLU A 56 14.45 -9.04 -6.22
CA GLU A 56 14.42 -7.59 -6.05
C GLU A 56 13.00 -7.04 -5.87
N GLU A 57 12.01 -7.65 -6.52
CA GLU A 57 10.61 -7.32 -6.28
C GLU A 57 10.21 -7.53 -4.82
N ILE A 58 10.72 -8.63 -4.19
CA ILE A 58 10.51 -8.91 -2.77
C ILE A 58 11.19 -7.83 -1.91
N ALA A 59 12.41 -7.39 -2.28
CA ALA A 59 13.12 -6.35 -1.53
C ALA A 59 12.35 -5.03 -1.51
N VAL A 60 11.86 -4.59 -2.67
CA VAL A 60 11.09 -3.34 -2.80
C VAL A 60 9.71 -3.48 -2.18
N GLY A 61 9.00 -4.61 -2.39
CA GLY A 61 7.70 -4.88 -1.77
C GLY A 61 7.76 -4.90 -0.23
N LEU A 62 8.84 -5.48 0.33
CA LEU A 62 9.09 -5.46 1.78
C LEU A 62 9.32 -4.03 2.28
N ALA A 63 10.17 -3.24 1.59
CA ALA A 63 10.39 -1.84 1.93
C ALA A 63 9.08 -1.02 1.83
N HIS A 64 8.21 -1.33 0.87
CA HIS A 64 6.90 -0.70 0.72
C HIS A 64 6.00 -0.97 1.94
N GLY A 65 5.82 -2.23 2.32
CA GLY A 65 5.04 -2.58 3.52
C GLY A 65 5.58 -1.97 4.80
N TYR A 66 6.91 -1.97 4.97
CA TYR A 66 7.58 -1.30 6.09
C TYR A 66 7.29 0.20 6.12
N ALA A 67 7.41 0.89 4.98
CA ALA A 67 7.14 2.32 4.89
C ALA A 67 5.68 2.67 5.22
N LYS A 68 4.72 1.84 4.78
CA LYS A 68 3.29 2.00 5.16
C LYS A 68 3.09 1.87 6.67
N ALA A 69 3.80 0.96 7.33
CA ALA A 69 3.63 0.73 8.77
C ALA A 69 4.36 1.77 9.64
N LYS A 70 5.57 2.16 9.26
CA LYS A 70 6.39 3.12 10.02
C LYS A 70 6.15 4.58 9.65
N GLY A 71 5.55 4.86 8.47
CA GLY A 71 5.39 6.23 7.97
C GLY A 71 6.70 6.90 7.56
N ARG A 72 7.80 6.13 7.37
CA ARG A 72 9.12 6.61 6.97
C ARG A 72 9.82 5.62 6.04
N PRO A 73 10.77 6.08 5.19
CA PRO A 73 11.41 5.20 4.22
C PRO A 73 12.21 4.06 4.85
N MET A 74 12.20 2.90 4.19
CA MET A 74 13.17 1.85 4.27
C MET A 74 14.00 1.83 2.99
N ALA A 75 15.25 1.36 3.04
CA ALA A 75 16.06 1.18 1.86
C ALA A 75 15.86 -0.22 1.26
N ALA A 76 15.75 -0.28 -0.07
CA ALA A 76 15.80 -1.51 -0.85
C ALA A 76 16.96 -1.43 -1.85
N VAL A 77 17.76 -2.48 -1.95
CA VAL A 77 18.93 -2.55 -2.81
C VAL A 77 18.64 -3.50 -3.97
N VAL A 78 18.77 -3.01 -5.20
CA VAL A 78 18.46 -3.74 -6.44
C VAL A 78 19.70 -3.81 -7.34
N HIS A 79 20.07 -5.05 -7.74
CA HIS A 79 21.27 -5.32 -8.48
C HIS A 79 21.20 -4.77 -9.91
N ASP A 80 22.08 -3.81 -10.22
CA ASP A 80 22.35 -3.34 -11.60
C ASP A 80 21.06 -3.11 -12.42
N ILE A 81 21.11 -3.12 -13.74
CA ILE A 81 19.94 -3.02 -14.61
C ILE A 81 19.02 -4.24 -14.48
N VAL A 82 19.58 -5.44 -14.30
CA VAL A 82 18.80 -6.67 -14.20
C VAL A 82 17.90 -6.67 -12.97
N GLY A 83 18.43 -6.27 -11.81
CA GLY A 83 17.64 -6.17 -10.59
C GLY A 83 16.64 -5.01 -10.62
N LEU A 84 16.98 -3.89 -11.27
CA LEU A 84 16.04 -2.79 -11.46
C LEU A 84 14.85 -3.22 -12.34
N GLN A 85 15.09 -4.04 -13.37
CA GLN A 85 14.04 -4.60 -14.21
C GLN A 85 13.10 -5.51 -13.39
N HIS A 86 13.65 -6.38 -12.54
CA HIS A 86 12.86 -7.24 -11.64
C HIS A 86 12.07 -6.43 -10.60
N ALA A 87 12.57 -5.29 -10.15
CA ALA A 87 11.94 -4.45 -9.14
C ALA A 87 10.89 -3.47 -9.71
N SER A 88 10.84 -3.28 -11.03
CA SER A 88 10.06 -2.19 -11.66
C SER A 88 8.60 -2.19 -11.25
N MET A 89 7.95 -3.35 -11.22
CA MET A 89 6.53 -3.43 -10.81
C MET A 89 6.33 -3.06 -9.34
N ALA A 90 7.22 -3.50 -8.45
CA ALA A 90 7.12 -3.14 -7.03
C ALA A 90 7.38 -1.65 -6.77
N ILE A 91 8.29 -1.02 -7.55
CA ILE A 91 8.50 0.45 -7.51
C ILE A 91 7.24 1.17 -7.98
N PHE A 92 6.60 0.70 -9.06
CA PHE A 92 5.34 1.27 -9.55
C PHE A 92 4.21 1.15 -8.52
N ASN A 93 4.06 -0.01 -7.87
CA ASN A 93 3.12 -0.19 -6.77
C ASN A 93 3.35 0.83 -5.63
N ALA A 94 4.62 1.06 -5.27
CA ALA A 94 4.97 2.05 -4.24
C ALA A 94 4.68 3.49 -4.69
N PHE A 95 4.84 3.80 -5.97
CA PHE A 95 4.49 5.09 -6.55
C PHE A 95 2.98 5.36 -6.46
N CYS A 96 2.15 4.40 -6.87
CA CYS A 96 0.69 4.50 -6.80
C CYS A 96 0.19 4.67 -5.37
N ASP A 97 0.80 3.95 -4.41
CA ASP A 97 0.49 4.06 -2.98
C ASP A 97 1.12 5.31 -2.32
N ARG A 98 1.91 6.09 -3.07
CA ARG A 98 2.69 7.23 -2.52
C ARG A 98 3.52 6.81 -1.29
N ALA A 99 4.07 5.60 -1.33
CA ALA A 99 4.89 5.07 -0.26
C ALA A 99 6.34 5.56 -0.41
N PRO A 100 6.92 6.22 0.59
CA PRO A 100 8.30 6.68 0.52
C PRO A 100 9.25 5.48 0.65
N ILE A 101 10.03 5.21 -0.40
CA ILE A 101 11.05 4.16 -0.42
C ILE A 101 12.33 4.74 -0.99
N LEU A 102 13.47 4.38 -0.38
CA LEU A 102 14.79 4.66 -0.91
C LEU A 102 15.28 3.44 -1.68
N VAL A 103 15.13 3.44 -3.00
CA VAL A 103 15.67 2.38 -3.87
C VAL A 103 17.10 2.74 -4.23
N LEU A 104 18.05 1.90 -3.81
CA LEU A 104 19.46 2.00 -4.16
C LEU A 104 19.75 1.01 -5.28
N GLY A 105 20.02 1.53 -6.47
CA GLY A 105 20.53 0.77 -7.59
C GLY A 105 22.05 0.83 -7.65
N ALA A 106 22.65 0.00 -8.49
CA ALA A 106 24.07 0.12 -8.83
C ALA A 106 24.30 0.02 -10.32
N SER A 107 25.46 0.44 -10.75
CA SER A 107 26.00 0.19 -12.08
C SER A 107 27.40 -0.43 -11.97
N GLY A 108 27.82 -1.14 -13.00
CA GLY A 108 29.25 -1.39 -13.19
C GLY A 108 29.99 -0.05 -13.28
N PRO A 109 31.33 -0.04 -13.10
CA PRO A 109 32.08 1.21 -13.10
C PRO A 109 31.85 2.02 -14.37
N MET A 110 31.52 3.30 -14.23
CA MET A 110 31.40 4.23 -15.35
C MET A 110 32.78 4.45 -16.01
N ASP A 111 33.85 4.38 -15.21
CA ASP A 111 35.20 4.30 -15.71
C ASP A 111 35.42 2.95 -16.42
N ALA A 112 35.46 2.99 -17.76
CA ALA A 112 35.63 1.81 -18.61
C ALA A 112 36.89 1.00 -18.32
N THR A 113 37.94 1.63 -17.80
CA THR A 113 39.22 0.97 -17.46
C THR A 113 39.14 0.07 -16.23
N ARG A 114 38.10 0.23 -15.42
CA ARG A 114 37.82 -0.51 -14.18
C ARG A 114 36.76 -1.58 -14.34
N ARG A 115 36.14 -1.69 -15.50
CA ARG A 115 35.07 -2.65 -15.78
C ARG A 115 35.60 -4.08 -15.85
N ARG A 116 34.83 -5.01 -15.36
CA ARG A 116 35.05 -6.45 -15.51
C ARG A 116 34.58 -6.87 -16.91
N PRO A 117 35.50 -7.31 -17.82
CA PRO A 117 35.16 -7.50 -19.23
C PRO A 117 34.17 -8.63 -19.50
N TRP A 118 33.96 -9.55 -18.55
CA TRP A 118 33.04 -10.68 -18.71
C TRP A 118 31.60 -10.40 -18.26
N ILE A 119 31.30 -9.30 -17.52
CA ILE A 119 29.97 -9.09 -16.93
C ILE A 119 29.46 -7.65 -16.98
N ASP A 120 30.26 -6.63 -16.69
CA ASP A 120 29.75 -5.28 -16.49
C ASP A 120 29.09 -4.69 -17.75
N TRP A 121 29.50 -5.11 -18.95
CA TRP A 121 28.92 -4.66 -20.22
C TRP A 121 27.50 -5.23 -20.51
N ILE A 122 27.14 -6.38 -19.92
CA ILE A 122 25.82 -7.02 -20.11
C ILE A 122 24.87 -6.74 -18.94
N HIS A 123 25.39 -6.26 -17.81
CA HIS A 123 24.58 -5.96 -16.62
C HIS A 123 24.39 -4.46 -16.40
N THR A 124 25.10 -3.58 -17.10
CA THR A 124 25.05 -2.13 -16.89
C THR A 124 24.39 -1.42 -18.07
N ALA A 125 23.39 -0.60 -17.80
CA ALA A 125 22.89 0.41 -18.74
C ALA A 125 23.52 1.76 -18.42
N LEU A 126 23.74 2.59 -19.46
CA LEU A 126 24.41 3.88 -19.31
C LEU A 126 23.67 4.83 -18.35
N VAL A 127 22.34 4.88 -18.44
CA VAL A 127 21.49 5.71 -17.57
C VAL A 127 20.31 4.86 -17.10
N GLN A 128 20.52 4.08 -16.04
CA GLN A 128 19.53 3.11 -15.55
C GLN A 128 18.26 3.78 -14.98
N GLY A 129 18.42 4.94 -14.34
CA GLY A 129 17.31 5.68 -13.74
C GLY A 129 16.19 6.04 -14.73
N THR A 130 16.50 6.13 -16.04
CA THR A 130 15.47 6.40 -17.07
C THR A 130 14.39 5.33 -17.15
N GLN A 131 14.70 4.07 -16.75
CA GLN A 131 13.74 2.98 -16.77
C GLN A 131 12.57 3.21 -15.78
N VAL A 132 12.84 3.86 -14.66
CA VAL A 132 11.86 4.06 -13.58
C VAL A 132 11.44 5.52 -13.44
N ARG A 133 11.97 6.41 -14.25
CA ARG A 133 11.76 7.88 -14.16
C ARG A 133 10.30 8.29 -14.12
N ASP A 134 9.42 7.60 -14.81
CA ASP A 134 8.00 7.93 -14.88
C ASP A 134 7.22 7.55 -13.60
N TYR A 135 7.80 6.71 -12.74
CA TYR A 135 7.18 6.22 -11.51
C TYR A 135 8.11 6.25 -10.28
N VAL A 136 9.06 7.21 -10.28
CA VAL A 136 9.78 7.66 -9.10
C VAL A 136 9.73 9.18 -9.00
N LYS A 137 9.86 9.72 -7.80
CA LYS A 137 9.90 11.18 -7.61
C LYS A 137 11.24 11.80 -8.02
N LEU A 138 12.31 11.02 -7.91
CA LEU A 138 13.66 11.40 -8.25
C LEU A 138 14.43 10.16 -8.71
N ASP A 139 15.18 10.29 -9.79
CA ASP A 139 16.29 9.40 -10.15
C ASP A 139 17.59 10.21 -10.15
N ASP A 140 18.63 9.70 -9.49
CA ASP A 140 19.94 10.36 -9.38
C ASP A 140 21.07 9.34 -9.50
N GLN A 141 22.24 9.79 -9.98
CA GLN A 141 23.45 9.01 -10.07
C GLN A 141 24.65 9.90 -9.75
N PRO A 142 25.15 9.90 -8.50
CA PRO A 142 26.29 10.74 -8.14
C PRO A 142 27.54 10.36 -8.93
N ALA A 143 28.22 11.37 -9.48
CA ALA A 143 29.38 11.19 -10.33
C ALA A 143 30.73 11.09 -9.57
N SER A 144 30.71 11.30 -8.26
CA SER A 144 31.89 11.21 -7.40
C SER A 144 31.50 10.81 -5.97
N VAL A 145 32.47 10.29 -5.21
CA VAL A 145 32.26 9.96 -3.81
C VAL A 145 31.85 11.21 -2.99
N ALA A 146 32.39 12.37 -3.30
CA ALA A 146 32.05 13.63 -2.64
C ALA A 146 30.58 14.05 -2.88
N ALA A 147 29.95 13.62 -3.98
CA ALA A 147 28.56 13.91 -4.31
C ALA A 147 27.55 12.94 -3.67
N ILE A 148 27.99 11.79 -3.14
CA ILE A 148 27.10 10.79 -2.53
C ILE A 148 26.25 11.37 -1.39
N PRO A 149 26.79 12.15 -0.42
CA PRO A 149 26.01 12.71 0.67
C PRO A 149 24.84 13.57 0.18
N GLU A 150 25.10 14.44 -0.80
CA GLU A 150 24.07 15.33 -1.33
C GLU A 150 22.99 14.56 -2.09
N ALA A 151 23.35 13.59 -2.93
CA ALA A 151 22.42 12.75 -3.67
C ALA A 151 21.48 11.97 -2.73
N LEU A 152 22.04 11.32 -1.71
CA LEU A 152 21.25 10.54 -0.74
C LEU A 152 20.36 11.43 0.15
N LEU A 153 20.85 12.56 0.63
CA LEU A 153 20.06 13.48 1.43
C LEU A 153 18.94 14.13 0.62
N ARG A 154 19.21 14.47 -0.64
CA ARG A 154 18.17 14.95 -1.57
C ARG A 154 17.11 13.87 -1.80
N ALA A 155 17.51 12.64 -2.09
CA ALA A 155 16.61 11.51 -2.29
C ALA A 155 15.77 11.24 -1.04
N TRP A 156 16.39 11.21 0.13
CA TRP A 156 15.69 11.06 1.42
C TRP A 156 14.65 12.13 1.67
N ARG A 157 15.00 13.39 1.44
CA ARG A 157 14.09 14.52 1.58
C ARG A 157 12.93 14.45 0.59
N VAL A 158 13.23 14.21 -0.69
CA VAL A 158 12.23 14.16 -1.78
C VAL A 158 11.25 13.00 -1.58
N ALA A 159 11.73 11.81 -1.15
CA ALA A 159 10.87 10.67 -0.88
C ALA A 159 9.74 11.01 0.11
N GLN A 160 10.02 11.83 1.10
CA GLN A 160 9.10 12.16 2.20
C GLN A 160 8.34 13.48 1.99
N THR A 161 8.77 14.31 1.04
CA THR A 161 8.06 15.57 0.70
C THR A 161 6.69 15.24 0.10
N ALA A 162 5.64 15.90 0.56
CA ALA A 162 4.27 15.67 0.09
C ALA A 162 4.09 16.10 -1.39
N PRO A 163 3.41 15.31 -2.24
CA PRO A 163 3.02 13.92 -2.00
C PRO A 163 4.24 12.99 -1.93
N PRO A 164 4.35 12.11 -0.92
CA PRO A 164 5.50 11.21 -0.78
C PRO A 164 5.53 10.16 -1.88
N GLY A 165 6.67 9.44 -2.02
CA GLY A 165 6.79 8.38 -3.01
C GLY A 165 8.21 7.84 -3.12
N PRO A 166 8.43 6.79 -3.96
CA PRO A 166 9.73 6.17 -4.15
C PRO A 166 10.71 7.10 -4.84
N VAL A 167 11.99 6.91 -4.54
CA VAL A 167 13.12 7.54 -5.21
C VAL A 167 14.15 6.48 -5.59
N TYR A 168 14.96 6.74 -6.63
CA TYR A 168 16.01 5.85 -7.09
C TYR A 168 17.35 6.56 -7.09
N VAL A 169 18.37 5.95 -6.49
CA VAL A 169 19.75 6.44 -6.54
C VAL A 169 20.66 5.33 -7.03
N CYS A 170 21.29 5.52 -8.17
CA CYS A 170 22.23 4.57 -8.76
C CYS A 170 23.66 4.83 -8.25
N LEU A 171 24.26 3.85 -7.59
CA LEU A 171 25.61 3.94 -7.03
C LEU A 171 26.60 3.16 -7.92
N ASP A 172 27.52 3.85 -8.55
CA ASP A 172 28.62 3.25 -9.31
C ASP A 172 29.46 2.33 -8.42
N ALA A 173 29.71 1.08 -8.85
CA ALA A 173 30.50 0.12 -8.10
C ALA A 173 31.93 0.60 -7.85
N GLY A 174 32.52 1.34 -8.80
CA GLY A 174 33.84 1.93 -8.62
C GLY A 174 33.86 3.00 -7.53
N LEU A 175 32.81 3.80 -7.40
CA LEU A 175 32.67 4.79 -6.32
C LEU A 175 32.43 4.14 -4.96
N GLN A 176 31.68 3.04 -4.91
CA GLN A 176 31.49 2.28 -3.66
C GLN A 176 32.83 1.76 -3.12
N GLU A 177 33.69 1.26 -4.00
CA GLU A 177 34.98 0.63 -3.66
C GLU A 177 36.13 1.62 -3.58
N GLN A 178 35.90 2.89 -3.89
CA GLN A 178 36.96 3.91 -3.89
C GLN A 178 37.38 4.24 -2.45
N PRO A 179 38.69 4.15 -2.15
CA PRO A 179 39.24 4.64 -0.89
C PRO A 179 39.04 6.15 -0.73
N LEU A 180 38.74 6.59 0.50
CA LEU A 180 38.63 8.00 0.82
C LEU A 180 40.02 8.58 1.12
N GLU A 181 40.54 9.39 0.24
CA GLU A 181 41.82 10.10 0.47
C GLU A 181 41.68 11.19 1.55
N ARG A 182 40.52 11.75 1.71
CA ARG A 182 40.15 12.75 2.72
C ARG A 182 38.82 12.42 3.32
N GLY A 183 38.62 12.72 4.61
CA GLY A 183 37.33 12.57 5.27
C GLY A 183 36.24 13.39 4.57
N VAL A 184 35.17 12.74 4.14
CA VAL A 184 33.97 13.40 3.63
C VAL A 184 33.06 13.71 4.82
N ALA A 185 32.75 14.99 5.03
CA ALA A 185 31.90 15.38 6.15
C ALA A 185 30.44 14.99 5.88
N ILE A 186 29.82 14.30 6.82
CA ILE A 186 28.37 14.11 6.83
C ILE A 186 27.75 15.37 7.43
N PRO A 187 26.89 16.08 6.69
CA PRO A 187 26.23 17.27 7.22
C PRO A 187 25.26 16.92 8.36
N ASP A 188 24.83 17.92 9.11
CA ASP A 188 23.74 17.75 10.08
C ASP A 188 22.44 17.42 9.35
N VAL A 189 22.03 16.14 9.38
CA VAL A 189 20.88 15.62 8.62
C VAL A 189 19.56 16.23 9.05
N ALA A 190 19.44 16.73 10.29
CA ALA A 190 18.24 17.39 10.78
C ALA A 190 17.89 18.65 9.96
N ARG A 191 18.88 19.28 9.35
CA ARG A 191 18.70 20.46 8.50
C ARG A 191 18.20 20.12 7.08
N PHE A 192 18.06 18.84 6.76
CA PHE A 192 17.57 18.35 5.46
C PHE A 192 16.21 17.65 5.59
N ALA A 193 15.49 17.93 6.68
CA ALA A 193 14.13 17.45 6.87
C ALA A 193 13.21 17.85 5.69
N PRO A 194 12.18 17.04 5.36
CA PRO A 194 11.18 17.42 4.37
C PRO A 194 10.46 18.71 4.81
N PRO A 195 10.01 19.54 3.86
CA PRO A 195 9.21 20.73 4.19
C PRO A 195 7.87 20.33 4.82
N ALA A 196 7.26 21.26 5.53
CA ALA A 196 5.89 21.10 6.01
C ALA A 196 4.94 20.87 4.82
N ALA A 197 3.90 20.08 5.04
CA ALA A 197 2.88 19.83 4.02
C ALA A 197 2.14 21.12 3.67
N PRO A 198 1.77 21.34 2.38
CA PRO A 198 1.01 22.52 1.97
C PRO A 198 -0.37 22.54 2.63
N HIS A 199 -0.77 23.70 3.14
CA HIS A 199 -2.12 23.96 3.64
C HIS A 199 -2.96 24.71 2.62
N ALA A 200 -4.29 24.57 2.72
CA ALA A 200 -5.22 25.27 1.85
C ALA A 200 -5.26 26.79 2.14
N ASP A 201 -5.56 27.55 1.09
CA ASP A 201 -5.89 28.97 1.23
C ASP A 201 -7.10 29.17 2.16
N PRO A 202 -7.05 30.09 3.14
CA PRO A 202 -8.16 30.32 4.07
C PRO A 202 -9.48 30.69 3.40
N ARG A 203 -9.47 31.40 2.27
CA ARG A 203 -10.68 31.78 1.53
C ARG A 203 -11.33 30.57 0.88
N ALA A 204 -10.51 29.69 0.29
CA ALA A 204 -11.01 28.42 -0.27
C ALA A 204 -11.61 27.52 0.82
N LEU A 205 -11.03 27.50 2.03
CA LEU A 205 -11.60 26.78 3.17
C LEU A 205 -12.94 27.35 3.62
N GLU A 206 -13.07 28.67 3.66
CA GLU A 206 -14.33 29.33 4.02
C GLU A 206 -15.43 29.04 2.99
N GLU A 207 -15.10 29.03 1.68
CA GLU A 207 -16.01 28.65 0.62
C GLU A 207 -16.41 27.16 0.72
N ALA A 208 -15.45 26.27 0.94
CA ALA A 208 -15.71 24.85 1.16
C ALA A 208 -16.63 24.62 2.37
N ALA A 209 -16.35 25.28 3.49
CA ALA A 209 -17.18 25.19 4.69
C ALA A 209 -18.62 25.71 4.46
N GLN A 210 -18.77 26.79 3.69
CA GLN A 210 -20.08 27.32 3.31
C GLN A 210 -20.87 26.28 2.48
N LEU A 211 -20.27 25.76 1.42
CA LEU A 211 -20.89 24.76 0.53
C LEU A 211 -21.35 23.52 1.33
N LEU A 212 -20.47 23.02 2.19
CA LEU A 212 -20.77 21.83 3.03
C LEU A 212 -21.89 22.08 4.04
N VAL A 213 -21.90 23.22 4.68
CA VAL A 213 -22.95 23.57 5.68
C VAL A 213 -24.29 23.82 4.99
N GLU A 214 -24.32 24.42 3.81
CA GLU A 214 -25.51 24.69 3.02
C GLU A 214 -26.09 23.45 2.33
N ALA A 215 -25.31 22.37 2.21
CA ALA A 215 -25.70 21.15 1.52
C ALA A 215 -26.92 20.45 2.16
N ARG A 216 -27.82 19.96 1.31
CA ARG A 216 -28.94 19.10 1.72
C ARG A 216 -28.52 17.66 1.96
N PHE A 217 -27.58 17.16 1.17
CA PHE A 217 -26.98 15.83 1.32
C PHE A 217 -25.48 15.88 1.04
N PRO A 218 -24.65 16.36 2.00
CA PRO A 218 -23.21 16.36 1.85
C PRO A 218 -22.67 14.92 1.87
N LEU A 219 -21.72 14.65 0.98
CA LEU A 219 -20.99 13.39 0.88
C LEU A 219 -19.50 13.66 1.03
N ILE A 220 -18.82 12.87 1.85
CA ILE A 220 -17.35 12.90 1.95
C ILE A 220 -16.80 11.62 1.34
N VAL A 221 -15.92 11.75 0.35
CA VAL A 221 -15.24 10.65 -0.33
C VAL A 221 -13.76 10.73 -0.03
N THR A 222 -13.17 9.62 0.41
CA THR A 222 -11.73 9.51 0.69
C THR A 222 -11.12 8.37 -0.11
N GLU A 223 -9.83 8.48 -0.46
CA GLU A 223 -9.10 7.37 -1.07
C GLU A 223 -7.75 7.15 -0.40
N SER A 224 -6.81 8.08 -0.55
CA SER A 224 -5.44 7.91 -0.06
C SER A 224 -5.18 8.57 1.30
N LEU A 225 -6.22 9.07 1.98
CA LEU A 225 -6.11 9.82 3.23
C LEU A 225 -5.63 8.94 4.41
N GLY A 226 -5.93 7.64 4.38
CA GLY A 226 -5.57 6.67 5.42
C GLY A 226 -4.06 6.47 5.62
N ARG A 227 -3.22 7.01 4.74
CA ARG A 227 -1.77 7.06 4.98
C ARG A 227 -1.40 7.78 6.29
N ARG A 228 -2.28 8.64 6.78
CA ARG A 228 -2.14 9.36 8.05
C ARG A 228 -3.29 9.01 9.00
N PRO A 229 -3.22 7.89 9.74
CA PRO A 229 -4.34 7.45 10.61
C PRO A 229 -4.77 8.47 11.66
N SER A 230 -3.88 9.37 12.06
CA SER A 230 -4.19 10.45 13.00
C SER A 230 -5.31 11.39 12.52
N VAL A 231 -5.65 11.37 11.23
CA VAL A 231 -6.72 12.20 10.64
C VAL A 231 -8.11 11.61 10.87
N THR A 232 -8.21 10.30 11.15
CA THR A 232 -9.49 9.57 11.27
C THR A 232 -10.46 10.26 12.22
N ALA A 233 -10.02 10.65 13.40
CA ALA A 233 -10.88 11.33 14.38
C ALA A 233 -11.40 12.69 13.88
N THR A 234 -10.59 13.46 13.15
CA THR A 234 -11.01 14.74 12.58
C THR A 234 -11.99 14.52 11.43
N LEU A 235 -11.75 13.52 10.59
CA LEU A 235 -12.60 13.16 9.46
C LEU A 235 -13.98 12.70 9.92
N THR A 236 -14.04 11.77 10.88
CA THR A 236 -15.32 11.25 11.40
C THR A 236 -16.08 12.36 12.12
N ARG A 237 -15.42 13.20 12.92
CA ARG A 237 -16.03 14.36 13.54
C ARG A 237 -16.60 15.36 12.51
N LEU A 238 -15.91 15.62 11.41
CA LEU A 238 -16.42 16.46 10.34
C LEU A 238 -17.71 15.89 9.75
N ALA A 239 -17.74 14.58 9.45
CA ALA A 239 -18.91 13.90 8.95
C ALA A 239 -20.08 13.95 9.95
N GLU A 240 -19.85 13.69 11.22
CA GLU A 240 -20.85 13.76 12.30
C GLU A 240 -21.44 15.18 12.44
N ARG A 241 -20.56 16.21 12.43
CA ARG A 241 -21.01 17.61 12.55
C ARG A 241 -21.89 18.04 11.37
N LEU A 242 -21.58 17.56 10.18
CA LEU A 242 -22.34 17.82 8.96
C LEU A 242 -23.55 16.89 8.81
N GLY A 243 -23.59 15.72 9.49
CA GLY A 243 -24.50 14.63 9.19
C GLY A 243 -24.27 14.13 7.75
N ALA A 244 -23.02 14.00 7.34
CA ALA A 244 -22.60 13.63 5.98
C ALA A 244 -22.38 12.13 5.86
N ALA A 245 -22.74 11.54 4.72
CA ALA A 245 -22.32 10.18 4.39
C ALA A 245 -20.80 10.14 4.12
N LEU A 246 -20.16 9.03 4.47
CA LEU A 246 -18.76 8.75 4.22
C LEU A 246 -18.62 7.62 3.19
N ILE A 247 -17.69 7.77 2.26
CA ILE A 247 -17.20 6.70 1.39
C ILE A 247 -15.69 6.64 1.52
N ASP A 248 -15.16 5.45 1.77
CA ASP A 248 -13.74 5.17 1.82
C ASP A 248 -13.36 4.18 0.70
N LEU A 249 -12.92 4.71 -0.42
CA LEU A 249 -12.55 3.91 -1.60
C LEU A 249 -11.36 2.98 -1.32
N ALA A 250 -10.41 3.39 -0.48
CA ALA A 250 -9.28 2.56 -0.09
C ALA A 250 -9.73 1.29 0.65
N GLY A 251 -10.81 1.37 1.42
CA GLY A 251 -11.35 0.25 2.15
C GLY A 251 -11.98 -0.82 1.25
N GLU A 252 -12.51 -0.45 0.09
CA GLU A 252 -13.07 -1.40 -0.88
C GLU A 252 -12.02 -1.97 -1.84
N SER A 253 -10.98 -1.19 -2.13
CA SER A 253 -9.96 -1.54 -3.11
C SER A 253 -8.69 -2.05 -2.43
N GLN A 254 -7.59 -1.39 -2.64
CA GLN A 254 -6.27 -1.88 -2.26
C GLN A 254 -5.48 -0.90 -1.38
N GLY A 255 -6.07 0.27 -1.11
CA GLY A 255 -5.42 1.30 -0.32
C GLY A 255 -5.53 1.08 1.20
N ARG A 256 -4.95 2.01 1.95
CA ARG A 256 -5.07 2.06 3.40
C ARG A 256 -6.34 2.83 3.79
N PRO A 257 -7.25 2.23 4.59
CA PRO A 257 -8.50 2.86 4.95
C PRO A 257 -8.30 4.10 5.84
N SER A 258 -9.24 5.03 5.77
CA SER A 258 -9.29 6.25 6.59
C SER A 258 -10.50 6.32 7.51
N VAL A 259 -11.50 5.44 7.28
CA VAL A 259 -12.76 5.39 8.03
C VAL A 259 -12.89 4.03 8.70
N PRO A 260 -13.23 3.96 10.02
CA PRO A 260 -13.61 2.69 10.66
C PRO A 260 -14.86 2.11 9.98
N ALA A 261 -14.84 0.81 9.66
CA ALA A 261 -15.96 0.19 8.94
C ALA A 261 -17.29 0.19 9.74
N GLY A 262 -17.21 0.11 11.07
CA GLY A 262 -18.40 0.21 11.95
C GLY A 262 -18.84 1.64 12.23
N HIS A 263 -18.31 2.66 11.53
CA HIS A 263 -18.77 4.04 11.74
C HIS A 263 -20.18 4.24 11.15
N ALA A 264 -21.10 4.75 11.95
CA ALA A 264 -22.54 4.84 11.64
C ALA A 264 -22.88 5.62 10.33
N LEU A 265 -21.96 6.45 9.85
CA LEU A 265 -22.10 7.22 8.60
C LEU A 265 -21.32 6.60 7.43
N ASP A 266 -20.65 5.46 7.61
CA ASP A 266 -19.95 4.77 6.53
C ASP A 266 -20.93 4.12 5.55
N MET A 267 -20.96 4.63 4.34
CA MET A 267 -21.81 4.17 3.25
C MET A 267 -20.98 3.60 2.09
N THR A 268 -19.77 3.16 2.36
CA THR A 268 -18.87 2.57 1.35
C THR A 268 -19.54 1.42 0.61
N GLY A 269 -20.24 0.53 1.34
CA GLY A 269 -20.96 -0.60 0.75
C GLY A 269 -22.21 -0.22 -0.07
N ALA A 270 -22.69 1.03 0.00
CA ALA A 270 -23.81 1.55 -0.78
C ALA A 270 -23.42 2.82 -1.56
N ARG A 271 -22.18 2.88 -2.05
CA ARG A 271 -21.59 4.04 -2.74
C ARG A 271 -22.50 4.63 -3.81
N HIS A 272 -23.00 3.81 -4.73
CA HIS A 272 -23.80 4.27 -5.86
C HIS A 272 -25.07 5.02 -5.43
N GLU A 273 -25.68 4.60 -4.32
CA GLU A 273 -26.90 5.22 -3.82
C GLU A 273 -26.62 6.63 -3.28
N VAL A 274 -25.64 6.75 -2.38
CA VAL A 274 -25.33 8.04 -1.74
C VAL A 274 -24.72 9.05 -2.70
N VAL A 275 -23.99 8.59 -3.73
CA VAL A 275 -23.49 9.47 -4.79
C VAL A 275 -24.65 10.07 -5.59
N ARG A 276 -25.71 9.29 -5.91
CA ARG A 276 -26.91 9.82 -6.62
C ARG A 276 -27.66 10.87 -5.81
N GLU A 277 -27.64 10.77 -4.48
CA GLU A 277 -28.34 11.69 -3.57
C GLU A 277 -27.54 12.97 -3.27
N ALA A 278 -26.21 12.94 -3.42
CA ALA A 278 -25.34 14.03 -3.01
C ALA A 278 -25.58 15.31 -3.82
N ASP A 279 -25.68 16.46 -3.15
CA ASP A 279 -25.70 17.77 -3.80
C ASP A 279 -24.34 18.51 -3.63
N VAL A 280 -23.54 18.11 -2.65
CA VAL A 280 -22.15 18.55 -2.46
C VAL A 280 -21.28 17.35 -2.12
N VAL A 281 -20.17 17.17 -2.83
CA VAL A 281 -19.16 16.15 -2.57
C VAL A 281 -17.86 16.80 -2.12
N LEU A 282 -17.35 16.39 -0.97
CA LEU A 282 -15.99 16.71 -0.51
C LEU A 282 -15.10 15.50 -0.83
N ALA A 283 -14.23 15.64 -1.80
CA ALA A 283 -13.26 14.63 -2.21
C ALA A 283 -11.89 14.90 -1.59
N LEU A 284 -11.37 13.95 -0.81
CA LEU A 284 -10.12 14.06 -0.06
C LEU A 284 -9.10 13.04 -0.57
N GLU A 285 -8.05 13.52 -1.23
CA GLU A 285 -7.00 12.67 -1.83
C GLU A 285 -7.56 11.62 -2.80
N VAL A 286 -8.62 11.96 -3.55
CA VAL A 286 -9.26 11.10 -4.56
C VAL A 286 -8.54 11.26 -5.89
N SER A 287 -7.92 10.20 -6.38
CA SER A 287 -7.15 10.18 -7.63
C SER A 287 -8.02 9.97 -8.86
N SER A 288 -9.18 9.31 -8.73
CA SER A 288 -10.10 9.02 -9.83
C SER A 288 -11.55 9.41 -9.51
N PHE A 289 -11.94 10.62 -9.91
CA PHE A 289 -13.33 11.08 -9.75
C PHE A 289 -14.33 10.23 -10.53
N LEU A 290 -13.97 9.79 -11.74
CA LEU A 290 -14.83 8.93 -12.53
C LEU A 290 -15.05 7.58 -11.90
N SER A 291 -14.00 7.00 -11.28
CA SER A 291 -14.13 5.77 -10.51
C SER A 291 -14.93 5.98 -9.22
N ALA A 292 -14.70 7.10 -8.53
CA ALA A 292 -15.34 7.42 -7.25
C ALA A 292 -16.83 7.75 -7.39
N LEU A 293 -17.18 8.58 -8.36
CA LEU A 293 -18.50 9.19 -8.50
C LEU A 293 -19.29 8.65 -9.70
N GLY A 294 -18.70 7.74 -10.47
CA GLY A 294 -19.30 7.16 -11.68
C GLY A 294 -19.70 5.70 -11.50
N ASP A 295 -20.31 5.21 -12.54
CA ASP A 295 -20.56 3.81 -12.82
C ASP A 295 -19.93 3.45 -14.16
N THR A 296 -19.30 2.28 -14.23
CA THR A 296 -18.58 1.83 -15.41
C THR A 296 -19.27 0.61 -16.00
N ASP A 297 -19.72 0.71 -17.23
CA ASP A 297 -20.12 -0.46 -18.00
C ASP A 297 -18.87 -1.30 -18.33
N ARG A 298 -18.76 -2.46 -17.72
CA ARG A 298 -17.58 -3.35 -17.88
C ARG A 298 -17.42 -3.88 -19.31
N SER A 299 -18.49 -3.92 -20.10
CA SER A 299 -18.46 -4.42 -21.48
C SER A 299 -18.02 -3.37 -22.49
N THR A 300 -18.52 -2.14 -22.36
CA THR A 300 -18.22 -1.01 -23.25
C THR A 300 -17.08 -0.14 -22.76
N ARG A 301 -16.77 -0.20 -21.47
CA ARG A 301 -15.86 0.69 -20.73
C ARG A 301 -16.35 2.14 -20.66
N GLU A 302 -17.60 2.39 -20.98
CA GLU A 302 -18.19 3.71 -20.79
C GLU A 302 -18.35 4.00 -19.31
N VAL A 303 -17.92 5.19 -18.91
CA VAL A 303 -18.10 5.70 -17.56
C VAL A 303 -19.15 6.81 -17.58
N ARG A 304 -20.12 6.73 -16.69
CA ARG A 304 -21.16 7.75 -16.52
C ARG A 304 -21.15 8.23 -15.09
N LEU A 305 -21.09 9.54 -14.87
CA LEU A 305 -21.26 10.09 -13.54
C LEU A 305 -22.66 9.77 -13.01
N LEU A 306 -22.75 9.29 -11.77
CA LEU A 306 -24.02 8.94 -11.12
C LEU A 306 -24.85 10.18 -10.81
N ASN A 307 -24.20 11.34 -10.64
CA ASN A 307 -24.84 12.61 -10.40
C ASN A 307 -23.98 13.78 -10.93
N GLU A 308 -24.34 14.30 -12.08
CA GLU A 308 -23.66 15.44 -12.73
C GLU A 308 -24.01 16.81 -12.10
N ARG A 309 -24.98 16.86 -11.18
CA ARG A 309 -25.45 18.10 -10.57
C ARG A 309 -24.79 18.38 -9.22
N ALA A 310 -24.13 17.41 -8.64
CA ALA A 310 -23.41 17.57 -7.39
C ALA A 310 -22.21 18.52 -7.57
N ARG A 311 -22.07 19.51 -6.70
CA ARG A 311 -20.88 20.32 -6.66
C ARG A 311 -19.73 19.56 -6.00
N VAL A 312 -18.56 19.59 -6.61
CA VAL A 312 -17.38 18.84 -6.16
C VAL A 312 -16.35 19.81 -5.59
N ILE A 313 -15.99 19.61 -4.34
CA ILE A 313 -14.85 20.22 -3.66
C ILE A 313 -13.73 19.18 -3.62
N ALA A 314 -12.57 19.47 -4.17
CA ALA A 314 -11.42 18.56 -4.16
C ALA A 314 -10.28 19.13 -3.33
N ILE A 315 -9.79 18.38 -2.37
CA ILE A 315 -8.56 18.73 -1.61
C ILE A 315 -7.56 17.61 -1.86
N SER A 316 -6.51 17.90 -2.64
CA SER A 316 -5.50 16.92 -3.03
C SER A 316 -4.21 17.59 -3.50
N LEU A 317 -3.11 16.82 -3.48
CA LEU A 317 -1.83 17.17 -4.10
C LEU A 317 -1.57 16.37 -5.39
N ASP A 318 -2.59 15.76 -5.98
CA ASP A 318 -2.44 14.87 -7.13
C ASP A 318 -1.81 15.57 -8.33
N ASP A 319 -2.16 16.83 -8.60
CA ASP A 319 -1.58 17.63 -9.68
C ASP A 319 -0.06 17.80 -9.58
N TYR A 320 0.52 17.69 -8.37
CA TYR A 320 1.97 17.75 -8.17
C TYR A 320 2.68 16.41 -8.37
N ALA A 321 1.91 15.31 -8.38
CA ALA A 321 2.45 13.96 -8.58
C ALA A 321 2.27 13.44 -10.02
N PHE A 322 1.82 14.29 -10.93
CA PHE A 322 1.41 13.95 -12.29
C PHE A 322 2.61 13.60 -13.18
N ARG A 323 3.02 12.33 -13.20
CA ARG A 323 4.17 11.85 -13.98
C ARG A 323 3.90 10.65 -14.86
N SER A 324 2.83 9.88 -14.57
CA SER A 324 2.53 8.65 -15.27
C SER A 324 1.02 8.48 -15.43
N TRP A 325 0.63 7.34 -15.97
CA TRP A 325 -0.78 6.95 -16.14
C TRP A 325 -1.47 6.53 -14.83
N ALA A 326 -0.79 6.62 -13.69
CA ALA A 326 -1.33 6.25 -12.38
C ALA A 326 -2.36 7.25 -11.81
N HIS A 327 -2.76 8.24 -12.59
CA HIS A 327 -3.76 9.26 -12.27
C HIS A 327 -4.81 9.37 -13.36
N THR A 328 -5.92 10.07 -13.06
CA THR A 328 -7.05 10.25 -13.98
C THR A 328 -6.83 11.25 -15.09
N PHE A 329 -5.62 11.67 -15.38
CA PHE A 329 -5.32 12.71 -16.36
C PHE A 329 -5.75 12.41 -17.80
N GLN A 330 -6.21 11.19 -18.07
CA GLN A 330 -6.79 10.87 -19.38
C GLN A 330 -8.23 11.30 -19.52
N SER A 331 -8.91 11.54 -18.39
CA SER A 331 -10.31 11.94 -18.39
C SER A 331 -10.55 12.80 -17.16
N LEU A 332 -10.36 14.10 -17.31
CA LEU A 332 -10.60 15.05 -16.23
C LEU A 332 -12.09 15.15 -15.94
N ALA A 333 -12.46 14.98 -14.68
CA ALA A 333 -13.80 15.29 -14.20
C ALA A 333 -13.88 16.77 -13.79
N PRO A 334 -15.03 17.43 -13.97
CA PRO A 334 -15.22 18.80 -13.51
C PRO A 334 -15.19 18.86 -11.98
N VAL A 335 -14.49 19.86 -11.44
CA VAL A 335 -14.40 20.18 -10.01
C VAL A 335 -14.77 21.65 -9.83
N ASP A 336 -15.73 21.95 -8.95
CA ASP A 336 -16.20 23.32 -8.72
C ASP A 336 -15.24 24.13 -7.85
N LEU A 337 -14.63 23.47 -6.84
CA LEU A 337 -13.66 24.11 -5.95
C LEU A 337 -12.41 23.20 -5.78
N PRO A 338 -11.40 23.34 -6.67
CA PRO A 338 -10.13 22.64 -6.54
C PRO A 338 -9.23 23.34 -5.52
N ILE A 339 -8.67 22.57 -4.58
CA ILE A 339 -7.78 23.07 -3.50
C ILE A 339 -6.51 22.23 -3.51
N ALA A 340 -5.41 22.81 -3.97
CA ALA A 340 -4.09 22.17 -4.00
C ALA A 340 -3.46 22.21 -2.59
N ALA A 341 -3.79 21.23 -1.76
CA ALA A 341 -3.29 21.11 -0.39
C ALA A 341 -3.25 19.64 0.07
N ASP A 342 -2.41 19.36 1.07
CA ASP A 342 -2.45 18.08 1.79
C ASP A 342 -3.74 18.02 2.61
N ALA A 343 -4.61 17.08 2.28
CA ALA A 343 -5.92 16.98 2.90
C ALA A 343 -5.83 16.69 4.41
N ALA A 344 -4.89 15.85 4.84
CA ALA A 344 -4.71 15.54 6.26
C ALA A 344 -4.26 16.74 7.08
N ALA A 345 -3.37 17.57 6.52
CA ALA A 345 -2.93 18.80 7.15
C ALA A 345 -4.04 19.87 7.18
N THR A 346 -4.92 19.87 6.17
CA THR A 346 -5.97 20.87 5.96
C THR A 346 -7.25 20.61 6.78
N LEU A 347 -7.59 19.33 7.00
CA LEU A 347 -8.85 18.92 7.65
C LEU A 347 -9.14 19.58 9.01
N PRO A 348 -8.17 19.80 9.93
CA PRO A 348 -8.45 20.47 11.19
C PRO A 348 -8.95 21.91 11.00
N ALA A 349 -8.39 22.64 10.03
CA ALA A 349 -8.82 24.01 9.73
C ALA A 349 -10.20 24.03 9.07
N LEU A 350 -10.47 23.09 8.16
CA LEU A 350 -11.79 22.93 7.54
C LEU A 350 -12.86 22.61 8.60
N LEU A 351 -12.58 21.70 9.53
CA LEU A 351 -13.49 21.38 10.63
C LEU A 351 -13.79 22.62 11.48
N THR A 352 -12.78 23.42 11.81
CA THR A 352 -12.94 24.67 12.55
C THR A 352 -13.86 25.64 11.81
N ALA A 353 -13.65 25.85 10.51
CA ALA A 353 -14.47 26.74 9.68
C ALA A 353 -15.94 26.24 9.60
N VAL A 354 -16.14 24.92 9.43
CA VAL A 354 -17.46 24.30 9.45
C VAL A 354 -18.16 24.49 10.80
N GLU A 355 -17.48 24.23 11.91
CA GLU A 355 -18.08 24.37 13.26
C GLU A 355 -18.45 25.84 13.55
N ALA A 356 -17.65 26.81 13.13
CA ALA A 356 -17.96 28.23 13.28
C ALA A 356 -19.24 28.64 12.52
N ARG A 357 -19.46 28.07 11.33
CA ARG A 357 -20.68 28.30 10.53
C ARG A 357 -21.89 27.58 11.11
N LEU A 358 -21.72 26.32 11.54
CA LEU A 358 -22.77 25.52 12.16
C LEU A 358 -23.32 26.16 13.44
N ALA A 359 -22.51 26.88 14.19
CA ALA A 359 -22.94 27.61 15.40
C ALA A 359 -24.00 28.67 15.11
N ARG A 360 -24.14 29.13 13.86
CA ARG A 360 -25.09 30.15 13.41
C ARG A 360 -26.20 29.57 12.51
N ASP A 361 -26.15 28.26 12.20
CA ASP A 361 -27.09 27.60 11.28
C ASP A 361 -28.26 26.97 12.03
N ALA A 362 -29.47 27.36 11.67
CA ALA A 362 -30.70 26.91 12.30
C ALA A 362 -31.10 25.44 11.94
N ARG A 363 -30.46 24.80 10.92
CA ARG A 363 -30.84 23.48 10.38
C ARG A 363 -30.29 22.30 11.18
N ALA A 364 -30.02 22.45 12.47
CA ALA A 364 -29.47 21.37 13.31
C ALA A 364 -30.38 20.14 13.38
N ALA A 365 -31.72 20.33 13.37
CA ALA A 365 -32.68 19.23 13.37
C ALA A 365 -32.64 18.42 12.05
N GLU A 366 -32.51 19.11 10.91
CA GLU A 366 -32.42 18.46 9.59
C GLU A 366 -31.15 17.62 9.47
N ARG A 367 -30.01 18.14 9.95
CA ARG A 367 -28.74 17.42 9.98
C ARG A 367 -28.82 16.14 10.83
N ARG A 368 -29.45 16.23 12.02
CA ARG A 368 -29.65 15.06 12.88
C ARG A 368 -30.54 14.01 12.20
N ALA A 369 -31.68 14.43 11.66
CA ALA A 369 -32.58 13.52 10.96
C ALA A 369 -31.91 12.84 9.75
N ARG A 370 -31.02 13.56 9.03
CA ARG A 370 -30.22 13.00 7.95
C ARG A 370 -29.23 11.96 8.49
N ALA A 371 -28.46 12.29 9.53
CA ALA A 371 -27.52 11.35 10.14
C ALA A 371 -28.22 10.08 10.62
N GLU A 372 -29.39 10.20 11.26
CA GLU A 372 -30.20 9.05 11.71
C GLU A 372 -30.63 8.16 10.53
N ARG A 373 -31.04 8.75 9.39
CA ARG A 373 -31.39 7.97 8.20
C ARG A 373 -30.16 7.24 7.62
N ILE A 374 -28.99 7.88 7.57
CA ILE A 374 -27.75 7.25 7.10
C ILE A 374 -27.35 6.11 8.05
N THR A 375 -27.39 6.33 9.36
CA THR A 375 -27.12 5.31 10.39
C THR A 375 -28.04 4.09 10.24
N ALA A 376 -29.33 4.31 9.99
CA ALA A 376 -30.27 3.21 9.78
C ALA A 376 -29.95 2.39 8.51
N ARG A 377 -29.49 3.06 7.45
CA ARG A 377 -29.04 2.41 6.20
C ARG A 377 -27.75 1.60 6.44
N HIS A 378 -26.79 2.17 7.14
CA HIS A 378 -25.55 1.47 7.48
C HIS A 378 -25.85 0.20 8.29
N ALA A 379 -26.67 0.29 9.32
CA ALA A 379 -27.09 -0.87 10.12
C ALA A 379 -27.86 -1.94 9.30
N ALA A 380 -28.53 -1.55 8.22
CA ALA A 380 -29.14 -2.51 7.30
C ALA A 380 -28.09 -3.25 6.46
N LEU A 381 -27.06 -2.56 5.98
CA LEU A 381 -25.93 -3.18 5.29
C LEU A 381 -25.18 -4.18 6.18
N GLU A 382 -24.91 -3.82 7.44
CA GLU A 382 -24.26 -4.73 8.39
C GLU A 382 -25.06 -6.02 8.60
N ARG A 383 -26.40 -5.91 8.75
CA ARG A 383 -27.27 -7.09 8.84
C ARG A 383 -27.22 -7.95 7.59
N GLU A 384 -27.27 -7.35 6.41
CA GLU A 384 -27.16 -8.05 5.14
C GLU A 384 -25.85 -8.84 5.02
N TRP A 385 -24.72 -8.22 5.41
CA TRP A 385 -23.42 -8.91 5.39
C TRP A 385 -23.38 -10.10 6.37
N GLN A 386 -23.89 -9.91 7.58
CA GLN A 386 -23.96 -10.99 8.57
C GLN A 386 -24.88 -12.14 8.11
N ASP A 387 -26.01 -11.82 7.49
CA ASP A 387 -26.93 -12.83 6.96
C ASP A 387 -26.31 -13.56 5.75
N THR A 388 -25.55 -12.85 4.91
CA THR A 388 -24.78 -13.47 3.82
C THR A 388 -23.79 -14.50 4.37
N VAL A 389 -23.01 -14.16 5.40
CA VAL A 389 -22.07 -15.11 6.04
C VAL A 389 -22.81 -16.36 6.54
N LYS A 390 -23.97 -16.19 7.19
CA LYS A 390 -24.78 -17.32 7.69
C LYS A 390 -25.27 -18.22 6.56
N LEU A 391 -25.78 -17.63 5.48
CA LEU A 391 -26.30 -18.37 4.32
C LEU A 391 -25.18 -19.15 3.60
N GLU A 392 -23.99 -18.57 3.56
CA GLU A 392 -22.87 -19.16 2.83
C GLU A 392 -22.04 -20.17 3.65
N ARG A 393 -22.35 -20.39 4.92
CA ARG A 393 -21.62 -21.35 5.78
C ARG A 393 -21.62 -22.80 5.25
N ALA A 394 -22.61 -23.19 4.50
CA ALA A 394 -22.72 -24.52 3.89
C ALA A 394 -22.16 -24.60 2.46
N ALA A 395 -21.61 -23.51 1.94
CA ALA A 395 -21.08 -23.47 0.58
C ALA A 395 -19.81 -24.35 0.45
N ALA A 396 -19.74 -25.12 -0.63
CA ALA A 396 -18.58 -25.89 -1.02
C ALA A 396 -18.25 -25.63 -2.51
N PRO A 397 -17.07 -25.13 -2.85
CA PRO A 397 -15.98 -24.67 -1.99
C PRO A 397 -16.36 -23.50 -1.06
N LEU A 398 -15.58 -23.30 0.00
CA LEU A 398 -15.82 -22.29 1.03
C LEU A 398 -15.96 -20.88 0.44
N ALA A 399 -16.95 -20.11 0.90
CA ALA A 399 -17.11 -18.73 0.48
C ALA A 399 -16.06 -17.80 1.14
N PRO A 400 -15.55 -16.78 0.42
CA PRO A 400 -14.65 -15.78 1.00
C PRO A 400 -15.22 -15.07 2.24
N SER A 401 -16.55 -14.84 2.30
CA SER A 401 -17.26 -14.28 3.45
C SER A 401 -17.10 -15.14 4.72
N VAL A 402 -17.23 -16.45 4.56
CA VAL A 402 -17.11 -17.41 5.66
C VAL A 402 -15.66 -17.50 6.12
N LEU A 403 -14.69 -17.55 5.19
CA LEU A 403 -13.28 -17.56 5.56
C LEU A 403 -12.88 -16.29 6.31
N ALA A 404 -13.34 -15.11 5.87
CA ALA A 404 -13.08 -13.87 6.57
C ALA A 404 -13.66 -13.90 8.00
N ALA A 405 -14.86 -14.45 8.19
CA ALA A 405 -15.49 -14.60 9.50
C ALA A 405 -14.72 -15.60 10.40
N GLU A 406 -14.28 -16.74 9.86
CA GLU A 406 -13.48 -17.73 10.61
C GLU A 406 -12.12 -17.16 11.05
N VAL A 407 -11.47 -16.34 10.20
CA VAL A 407 -10.24 -15.64 10.59
C VAL A 407 -10.53 -14.67 11.73
N TRP A 408 -11.62 -13.87 11.60
CA TRP A 408 -12.03 -12.93 12.64
C TRP A 408 -12.28 -13.60 13.99
N ASP A 409 -13.00 -14.70 14.00
CA ASP A 409 -13.28 -15.45 15.23
C ASP A 409 -12.02 -15.95 15.95
N VAL A 410 -10.90 -16.09 15.23
CA VAL A 410 -9.62 -16.51 15.81
C VAL A 410 -8.77 -15.34 16.29
N ILE A 411 -8.84 -14.18 15.62
CA ILE A 411 -7.91 -13.06 15.91
C ILE A 411 -8.55 -11.90 16.67
N LYS A 412 -9.87 -11.84 16.82
CA LYS A 412 -10.60 -10.67 17.37
C LYS A 412 -10.16 -10.25 18.77
N ASP A 413 -9.72 -11.20 19.59
CA ASP A 413 -9.26 -10.98 20.97
C ASP A 413 -7.74 -10.73 21.05
N GLU A 414 -7.06 -10.67 19.90
CA GLU A 414 -5.63 -10.39 19.79
C GLU A 414 -5.36 -8.90 19.51
N ASP A 415 -4.14 -8.44 19.80
CA ASP A 415 -3.69 -7.15 19.26
C ASP A 415 -3.20 -7.35 17.80
N TRP A 416 -4.16 -7.49 16.90
CA TRP A 416 -3.92 -7.81 15.51
C TRP A 416 -3.66 -6.58 14.64
N VAL A 417 -2.94 -6.78 13.54
CA VAL A 417 -2.88 -5.86 12.40
C VAL A 417 -3.06 -6.65 11.10
N LEU A 418 -3.86 -6.13 10.18
CA LEU A 418 -3.97 -6.66 8.83
C LEU A 418 -2.85 -6.06 7.98
N ALA A 419 -1.85 -6.88 7.70
CA ALA A 419 -0.65 -6.47 6.97
C ALA A 419 -0.92 -6.32 5.46
N ASN A 420 -1.78 -7.18 4.91
CA ASN A 420 -2.17 -7.15 3.50
C ASN A 420 -3.51 -7.87 3.29
N GLY A 421 -4.25 -7.39 2.29
CA GLY A 421 -5.43 -8.03 1.76
C GLY A 421 -6.72 -7.69 2.49
N THR A 422 -7.83 -7.93 1.81
CA THR A 422 -9.18 -7.65 2.32
C THR A 422 -10.17 -8.80 2.07
N ALA A 423 -9.72 -9.90 1.47
CA ALA A 423 -10.60 -11.01 1.10
C ALA A 423 -11.82 -10.55 0.27
N LYS A 424 -11.57 -9.88 -0.85
CA LYS A 424 -12.64 -9.30 -1.68
C LYS A 424 -13.55 -8.34 -0.88
N GLY A 425 -12.99 -7.58 0.07
CA GLY A 425 -13.73 -6.66 0.92
C GLY A 425 -14.45 -7.31 2.12
N TRP A 426 -14.41 -8.63 2.26
CA TRP A 426 -15.11 -9.30 3.36
C TRP A 426 -14.49 -9.04 4.73
N ALA A 427 -13.16 -8.89 4.82
CA ALA A 427 -12.54 -8.50 6.09
C ALA A 427 -13.10 -7.17 6.59
N ARG A 428 -13.27 -6.16 5.72
CA ARG A 428 -13.88 -4.88 6.10
C ARG A 428 -15.33 -5.02 6.58
N ARG A 429 -16.09 -5.94 6.01
CA ARG A 429 -17.53 -6.13 6.29
C ARG A 429 -17.82 -6.90 7.56
N VAL A 430 -16.87 -7.73 8.03
CA VAL A 430 -17.11 -8.64 9.15
C VAL A 430 -16.18 -8.45 10.34
N TRP A 431 -15.05 -7.72 10.19
CA TRP A 431 -14.12 -7.45 11.29
C TRP A 431 -14.43 -6.08 11.94
N ASP A 432 -13.98 -5.89 13.18
CA ASP A 432 -13.85 -4.55 13.75
C ASP A 432 -12.68 -3.82 13.07
N TRP A 433 -12.94 -3.37 11.83
CA TRP A 433 -11.96 -2.81 10.93
C TRP A 433 -11.61 -1.37 11.31
N GLN A 434 -10.36 -1.17 11.73
CA GLN A 434 -9.85 0.12 12.17
C GLN A 434 -8.71 0.59 11.23
N PRO A 435 -8.67 1.89 10.84
CA PRO A 435 -7.64 2.42 9.94
C PRO A 435 -6.20 2.21 10.41
N GLU A 436 -5.94 2.34 11.71
CA GLU A 436 -4.61 2.16 12.29
C GLU A 436 -4.14 0.70 12.35
N ARG A 437 -5.07 -0.26 12.23
CA ARG A 437 -4.79 -1.70 12.21
C ARG A 437 -4.69 -2.29 10.81
N SER A 438 -4.94 -1.50 9.76
CA SER A 438 -5.04 -2.01 8.39
C SER A 438 -4.11 -1.26 7.45
N TYR A 439 -3.30 -2.01 6.70
CA TYR A 439 -2.33 -1.44 5.76
C TYR A 439 -2.76 -1.58 4.30
N GLY A 440 -3.83 -2.34 4.04
CA GLY A 440 -4.40 -2.53 2.70
C GLY A 440 -3.49 -3.26 1.73
N GLY A 441 -3.95 -3.38 0.49
CA GLY A 441 -3.18 -3.88 -0.64
C GLY A 441 -2.39 -2.79 -1.35
N SER A 442 -2.01 -3.02 -2.61
CA SER A 442 -1.30 -2.08 -3.47
C SER A 442 -2.24 -1.24 -4.32
N GLY A 443 -2.07 0.08 -4.31
CA GLY A 443 -2.80 1.00 -5.18
C GLY A 443 -2.49 0.83 -6.67
N GLY A 444 -1.35 0.22 -7.01
CA GLY A 444 -0.98 -0.10 -8.40
C GLY A 444 -1.58 -1.43 -8.89
N ALA A 445 -2.20 -2.21 -8.02
CA ALA A 445 -2.79 -3.53 -8.31
C ALA A 445 -1.86 -4.53 -9.03
N GLY A 446 -0.55 -4.26 -9.04
CA GLY A 446 0.44 -5.18 -9.60
C GLY A 446 0.62 -6.40 -8.69
N LEU A 447 0.53 -7.60 -9.29
CA LEU A 447 0.72 -8.87 -8.57
C LEU A 447 2.17 -9.03 -8.10
N GLY A 448 2.36 -9.90 -7.08
CA GLY A 448 3.65 -10.05 -6.39
C GLY A 448 3.81 -9.12 -5.18
N TYR A 449 2.77 -8.42 -4.79
CA TYR A 449 2.78 -7.44 -3.71
C TYR A 449 2.54 -8.04 -2.31
N GLY A 450 1.56 -8.95 -2.18
CA GLY A 450 0.97 -9.30 -0.88
C GLY A 450 1.96 -9.85 0.14
N LEU A 451 2.68 -10.92 -0.20
CA LEU A 451 3.65 -11.55 0.71
C LEU A 451 4.78 -10.59 1.11
N PRO A 452 5.51 -9.94 0.18
CA PRO A 452 6.61 -9.05 0.55
C PRO A 452 6.15 -7.87 1.41
N ALA A 453 5.03 -7.23 1.07
CA ALA A 453 4.50 -6.12 1.85
C ALA A 453 4.11 -6.56 3.27
N ALA A 454 3.47 -7.72 3.41
CA ALA A 454 3.14 -8.27 4.72
C ALA A 454 4.39 -8.56 5.56
N LEU A 455 5.48 -9.00 4.95
CA LEU A 455 6.78 -9.14 5.64
C LEU A 455 7.33 -7.79 6.11
N GLY A 456 7.21 -6.76 5.29
CA GLY A 456 7.63 -5.40 5.64
C GLY A 456 6.83 -4.83 6.83
N VAL A 457 5.51 -5.01 6.83
CA VAL A 457 4.65 -4.65 7.98
C VAL A 457 5.05 -5.45 9.22
N THR A 458 5.29 -6.75 9.09
CA THR A 458 5.70 -7.61 10.22
C THR A 458 7.05 -7.18 10.77
N LEU A 459 8.01 -6.84 9.90
CA LEU A 459 9.31 -6.28 10.31
C LEU A 459 9.15 -4.97 11.08
N ALA A 460 8.26 -4.09 10.62
CA ALA A 460 7.96 -2.82 11.28
C ALA A 460 7.34 -2.99 12.68
N HIS A 461 6.64 -4.10 12.91
CA HIS A 461 6.04 -4.46 14.21
C HIS A 461 6.87 -5.46 15.02
N ARG A 462 8.10 -5.78 14.61
CA ARG A 462 8.99 -6.67 15.37
C ARG A 462 9.11 -6.19 16.82
N GLY A 463 8.86 -7.10 17.78
CA GLY A 463 8.93 -6.80 19.21
C GLY A 463 7.74 -6.02 19.79
N SER A 464 6.72 -5.68 19.02
CA SER A 464 5.53 -4.97 19.52
C SER A 464 4.49 -5.87 20.21
N GLY A 465 4.59 -7.19 20.04
CA GLY A 465 3.58 -8.15 20.49
C GLY A 465 2.36 -8.26 19.58
N LYS A 466 2.28 -7.48 18.51
CA LYS A 466 1.15 -7.52 17.57
C LYS A 466 1.15 -8.78 16.70
N VAL A 467 -0.05 -9.31 16.47
CA VAL A 467 -0.29 -10.41 15.52
C VAL A 467 -0.47 -9.84 14.13
N CYS A 468 0.53 -10.02 13.27
CA CYS A 468 0.45 -9.62 11.87
C CYS A 468 -0.27 -10.69 11.05
N VAL A 469 -1.33 -10.30 10.34
CA VAL A 469 -2.16 -11.19 9.51
C VAL A 469 -2.05 -10.75 8.04
N ASN A 470 -1.84 -11.72 7.16
CA ASN A 470 -1.84 -11.55 5.72
C ASN A 470 -2.97 -12.38 5.12
N LEU A 471 -3.92 -11.75 4.44
CA LEU A 471 -4.93 -12.41 3.63
C LEU A 471 -4.42 -12.44 2.18
N GLN A 472 -4.02 -13.61 1.71
CA GLN A 472 -3.21 -13.79 0.52
C GLN A 472 -3.99 -14.48 -0.59
N ALA A 473 -4.03 -13.88 -1.79
CA ALA A 473 -4.52 -14.54 -2.99
C ALA A 473 -3.45 -15.49 -3.58
N ASP A 474 -3.90 -16.61 -4.13
CA ASP A 474 -3.05 -17.65 -4.72
C ASP A 474 -2.26 -17.15 -5.94
N GLY A 475 -2.91 -16.50 -6.90
CA GLY A 475 -2.25 -15.96 -8.08
C GLY A 475 -1.19 -14.92 -7.76
N ASP A 476 -1.45 -14.02 -6.79
CA ASP A 476 -0.48 -13.03 -6.32
C ASP A 476 0.73 -13.69 -5.62
N ALA A 477 0.47 -14.73 -4.82
CA ALA A 477 1.54 -15.45 -4.12
C ALA A 477 2.51 -16.15 -5.07
N LEU A 478 2.04 -16.67 -6.22
CA LEU A 478 2.87 -17.39 -7.17
C LEU A 478 3.97 -16.53 -7.79
N TYR A 479 3.76 -15.21 -7.92
CA TYR A 479 4.78 -14.29 -8.43
C TYR A 479 6.03 -14.23 -7.54
N VAL A 480 5.85 -14.32 -6.23
CA VAL A 480 6.88 -14.03 -5.23
C VAL A 480 6.91 -15.08 -4.11
N VAL A 481 6.54 -16.30 -4.41
CA VAL A 481 6.40 -17.38 -3.41
C VAL A 481 7.67 -17.59 -2.58
N SER A 482 8.84 -17.30 -3.14
CA SER A 482 10.13 -17.36 -2.44
C SER A 482 10.27 -16.33 -1.30
N ALA A 483 9.37 -15.35 -1.16
CA ALA A 483 9.26 -14.49 0.01
C ALA A 483 9.04 -15.29 1.31
N LEU A 484 8.46 -16.50 1.22
CA LEU A 484 8.34 -17.42 2.35
C LEU A 484 9.71 -17.82 2.94
N TYR A 485 10.76 -17.94 2.10
CA TYR A 485 12.12 -18.13 2.59
C TYR A 485 12.60 -16.95 3.43
N THR A 486 12.39 -15.71 2.94
CA THR A 486 12.72 -14.49 3.71
C THR A 486 12.00 -14.47 5.05
N ALA A 487 10.70 -14.84 5.08
CA ALA A 487 9.92 -14.95 6.31
C ALA A 487 10.55 -15.91 7.32
N ALA A 488 10.90 -17.12 6.88
CA ALA A 488 11.48 -18.16 7.72
C ALA A 488 12.89 -17.79 8.20
N HIS A 489 13.75 -17.29 7.28
CA HIS A 489 15.14 -16.92 7.55
C HIS A 489 15.23 -15.82 8.62
N HIS A 490 14.40 -14.79 8.51
CA HIS A 490 14.38 -13.66 9.45
C HIS A 490 13.42 -13.87 10.64
N ARG A 491 12.80 -15.05 10.76
CA ARG A 491 11.83 -15.39 11.79
C ARG A 491 10.78 -14.29 11.98
N LEU A 492 10.16 -13.87 10.88
CA LEU A 492 9.10 -12.87 10.89
C LEU A 492 7.76 -13.55 11.25
N PRO A 493 7.17 -13.26 12.42
CA PRO A 493 5.99 -13.98 12.93
C PRO A 493 4.72 -13.48 12.23
N LEU A 494 4.52 -13.93 10.99
CA LEU A 494 3.39 -13.59 10.13
C LEU A 494 2.42 -14.76 10.03
N LEU A 495 1.13 -14.53 10.29
CA LEU A 495 0.05 -15.45 9.97
C LEU A 495 -0.47 -15.17 8.55
N THR A 496 -0.14 -16.03 7.60
CA THR A 496 -0.67 -15.97 6.23
C THR A 496 -1.86 -16.92 6.10
N VAL A 497 -3.00 -16.40 5.64
CA VAL A 497 -4.19 -17.16 5.30
C VAL A 497 -4.41 -17.03 3.79
N MET A 498 -4.28 -18.17 3.08
CA MET A 498 -4.50 -18.20 1.64
C MET A 498 -5.99 -18.24 1.32
N PHE A 499 -6.41 -17.33 0.45
CA PHE A 499 -7.66 -17.40 -0.29
C PHE A 499 -7.37 -18.07 -1.63
N ASN A 500 -7.33 -19.40 -1.62
CA ASN A 500 -6.94 -20.21 -2.76
C ASN A 500 -8.17 -20.59 -3.59
N ASN A 501 -8.51 -19.74 -4.56
CA ASN A 501 -9.62 -20.00 -5.47
C ASN A 501 -9.19 -20.69 -6.77
N ARG A 502 -7.89 -20.99 -6.90
CA ARG A 502 -7.28 -21.69 -8.06
C ARG A 502 -7.52 -20.98 -9.40
N THR A 503 -7.64 -19.66 -9.38
CA THR A 503 -7.86 -18.88 -10.61
C THR A 503 -7.43 -17.42 -10.44
N TYR A 504 -7.07 -16.77 -11.54
CA TYR A 504 -7.02 -15.31 -11.62
C TYR A 504 -8.45 -14.77 -11.77
N GLY A 505 -9.19 -14.73 -10.64
CA GLY A 505 -10.63 -14.50 -10.63
C GLY A 505 -11.07 -13.18 -11.29
N ASN A 506 -10.29 -12.10 -11.15
CA ASN A 506 -10.58 -10.84 -11.82
C ASN A 506 -10.53 -10.98 -13.35
N ASP A 507 -9.54 -11.72 -13.87
CA ASP A 507 -9.42 -11.95 -15.32
C ASP A 507 -10.52 -12.88 -15.83
N GLU A 508 -10.94 -13.88 -15.04
CA GLU A 508 -12.07 -14.74 -15.38
C GLU A 508 -13.37 -13.91 -15.50
N GLU A 509 -13.63 -12.95 -14.61
CA GLU A 509 -14.77 -12.02 -14.69
C GLU A 509 -14.70 -11.12 -15.93
N HIS A 510 -13.52 -10.60 -16.29
CA HIS A 510 -13.34 -9.80 -17.49
C HIS A 510 -13.57 -10.60 -18.77
N GLN A 511 -13.06 -11.84 -18.86
CA GLN A 511 -13.29 -12.71 -20.00
C GLN A 511 -14.76 -13.08 -20.15
N ASP A 512 -15.48 -13.33 -19.05
CA ASP A 512 -16.93 -13.56 -19.03
C ASP A 512 -17.68 -12.38 -19.67
N ALA A 513 -17.38 -11.15 -19.23
CA ALA A 513 -18.01 -9.93 -19.75
C ALA A 513 -17.76 -9.73 -21.25
N VAL A 514 -16.50 -9.93 -21.68
CA VAL A 514 -16.13 -9.78 -23.11
C VAL A 514 -16.77 -10.88 -23.97
N ALA A 515 -16.82 -12.12 -23.50
CA ALA A 515 -17.45 -13.22 -24.23
C ALA A 515 -18.96 -12.94 -24.41
N LYS A 516 -19.65 -12.53 -23.35
CA LYS A 516 -21.08 -12.16 -23.39
C LYS A 516 -21.32 -11.01 -24.37
N ALA A 517 -20.54 -9.93 -24.30
CA ALA A 517 -20.67 -8.77 -25.19
C ALA A 517 -20.47 -9.13 -26.67
N ARG A 518 -19.66 -10.16 -26.97
CA ARG A 518 -19.37 -10.64 -28.32
C ARG A 518 -20.23 -11.82 -28.78
N GLY A 519 -21.16 -12.31 -27.95
CA GLY A 519 -21.97 -13.48 -28.26
C GLY A 519 -21.14 -14.76 -28.44
N ARG A 520 -20.04 -14.91 -27.69
CA ARG A 520 -19.12 -16.06 -27.74
C ARG A 520 -19.33 -16.99 -26.55
N PRO A 521 -18.88 -18.26 -26.62
CA PRO A 521 -19.00 -19.23 -25.53
C PRO A 521 -18.30 -18.73 -24.27
N VAL A 522 -19.05 -18.54 -23.17
CA VAL A 522 -18.53 -18.03 -21.89
C VAL A 522 -17.76 -19.09 -21.10
N GLU A 523 -18.00 -20.37 -21.39
CA GLU A 523 -17.29 -21.50 -20.77
C GLU A 523 -15.78 -21.50 -21.05
N ASN A 524 -15.35 -20.86 -22.15
CA ASN A 524 -13.95 -20.76 -22.53
C ASN A 524 -13.17 -19.71 -21.69
N LYS A 525 -13.84 -18.93 -20.86
CA LYS A 525 -13.21 -17.90 -20.00
C LYS A 525 -12.13 -18.43 -19.07
N VAL A 526 -12.14 -19.72 -18.78
CA VAL A 526 -11.20 -20.37 -17.85
C VAL A 526 -9.85 -20.72 -18.48
N VAL A 527 -9.78 -20.79 -19.82
CA VAL A 527 -8.58 -21.22 -20.55
C VAL A 527 -7.46 -20.19 -20.39
N GLY A 528 -6.31 -20.63 -19.86
CA GLY A 528 -5.15 -19.78 -19.60
C GLY A 528 -5.28 -18.86 -18.37
N ILE A 529 -6.35 -19.05 -17.57
CA ILE A 529 -6.64 -18.23 -16.37
C ILE A 529 -6.65 -19.09 -15.11
N ARG A 530 -7.14 -20.33 -15.20
CA ARG A 530 -7.14 -21.23 -14.05
C ARG A 530 -5.77 -21.80 -13.76
N ILE A 531 -5.48 -21.99 -12.46
CA ILE A 531 -4.27 -22.58 -11.91
C ILE A 531 -4.61 -23.84 -11.09
N ASP A 532 -5.41 -24.72 -11.69
CA ASP A 532 -6.01 -25.89 -11.03
C ASP A 532 -5.54 -27.24 -11.60
N ASP A 533 -4.67 -27.25 -12.64
CA ASP A 533 -4.12 -28.47 -13.24
C ASP A 533 -2.62 -28.33 -13.56
N PRO A 534 -1.70 -28.83 -12.67
CA PRO A 534 -1.98 -29.25 -11.29
C PRO A 534 -2.19 -28.07 -10.33
N PRO A 535 -3.07 -28.20 -9.32
CA PRO A 535 -3.26 -27.13 -8.34
C PRO A 535 -2.03 -27.01 -7.43
N PRO A 536 -1.51 -25.80 -7.18
CA PRO A 536 -0.44 -25.59 -6.20
C PRO A 536 -0.87 -25.98 -4.78
N ASP A 537 0.01 -26.66 -4.05
CA ASP A 537 -0.15 -26.97 -2.63
C ASP A 537 0.68 -25.95 -1.81
N PHE A 538 0.08 -24.84 -1.44
CA PHE A 538 0.78 -23.77 -0.73
C PHE A 538 1.24 -24.17 0.67
N ALA A 539 0.57 -25.14 1.31
CA ALA A 539 1.01 -25.65 2.60
C ALA A 539 2.35 -26.40 2.48
N ARG A 540 2.50 -27.27 1.48
CA ARG A 540 3.78 -27.96 1.21
C ARG A 540 4.87 -27.00 0.72
N ILE A 541 4.51 -26.04 -0.12
CA ILE A 541 5.45 -25.00 -0.56
C ILE A 541 5.98 -24.23 0.66
N ALA A 542 5.11 -23.81 1.58
CA ALA A 542 5.50 -23.15 2.81
C ALA A 542 6.43 -24.01 3.67
N GLN A 543 6.11 -25.29 3.84
CA GLN A 543 6.95 -26.24 4.56
C GLN A 543 8.34 -26.39 3.92
N GLY A 544 8.41 -26.42 2.58
CA GLY A 544 9.67 -26.48 1.82
C GLY A 544 10.57 -25.28 2.07
N PHE A 545 10.02 -24.12 2.39
CA PHE A 545 10.74 -22.91 2.79
C PHE A 545 10.98 -22.80 4.31
N GLY A 546 10.55 -23.76 5.12
CA GLY A 546 10.71 -23.73 6.58
C GLY A 546 9.63 -22.94 7.33
N VAL A 547 8.55 -22.57 6.65
CA VAL A 547 7.35 -21.97 7.24
C VAL A 547 6.40 -23.08 7.72
N HIS A 548 5.72 -22.88 8.85
CA HIS A 548 4.65 -23.80 9.26
C HIS A 548 3.51 -23.74 8.25
N GLY A 549 3.20 -24.85 7.60
CA GLY A 549 2.16 -24.94 6.57
C GLY A 549 1.06 -25.91 6.96
N GLU A 550 -0.22 -25.51 6.86
CA GLU A 550 -1.39 -26.35 7.05
C GLU A 550 -2.35 -26.20 5.85
N GLY A 551 -2.85 -27.30 5.35
CA GLY A 551 -3.79 -27.35 4.23
C GLY A 551 -3.39 -28.37 3.15
N PRO A 552 -4.03 -28.37 1.97
CA PRO A 552 -5.19 -27.52 1.63
C PRO A 552 -6.45 -27.90 2.40
N ILE A 553 -7.17 -26.89 2.95
CA ILE A 553 -8.39 -27.08 3.72
C ILE A 553 -9.60 -26.81 2.82
N THR A 554 -10.53 -27.76 2.75
CA THR A 554 -11.75 -27.68 1.96
C THR A 554 -13.02 -27.55 2.80
N GLU A 555 -12.93 -27.94 4.08
CA GLU A 555 -14.08 -27.99 4.99
C GLU A 555 -14.08 -26.82 5.97
N ALA A 556 -15.17 -26.07 6.05
CA ALA A 556 -15.31 -24.92 6.93
C ALA A 556 -14.99 -25.23 8.41
N ALA A 557 -15.42 -26.39 8.90
CA ALA A 557 -15.19 -26.82 10.28
C ALA A 557 -13.70 -27.03 10.63
N ALA A 558 -12.84 -27.25 9.64
CA ALA A 558 -11.40 -27.46 9.83
C ALA A 558 -10.61 -26.13 9.86
N VAL A 559 -11.18 -25.03 9.34
CA VAL A 559 -10.49 -23.74 9.20
C VAL A 559 -10.12 -23.14 10.57
N GLY A 560 -11.06 -22.96 11.46
CA GLY A 560 -10.82 -22.37 12.79
C GLY A 560 -9.78 -23.15 13.62
N PRO A 561 -9.86 -24.50 13.71
CA PRO A 561 -8.80 -25.29 14.38
C PRO A 561 -7.41 -25.12 13.78
N ALA A 562 -7.26 -25.08 12.44
CA ALA A 562 -5.98 -24.88 11.77
C ALA A 562 -5.42 -23.47 12.03
N LEU A 563 -6.26 -22.46 11.90
CA LEU A 563 -5.87 -21.06 12.23
C LEU A 563 -5.37 -20.92 13.67
N ARG A 564 -6.03 -21.56 14.63
CA ARG A 564 -5.59 -21.53 16.04
C ARG A 564 -4.23 -22.22 16.26
N ARG A 565 -3.94 -23.32 15.54
CA ARG A 565 -2.61 -23.95 15.59
C ARG A 565 -1.55 -23.07 14.97
N ALA A 566 -1.82 -22.52 13.79
CA ALA A 566 -0.93 -21.57 13.10
C ALA A 566 -0.67 -20.30 13.95
N LEU A 567 -1.70 -19.76 14.58
CA LEU A 567 -1.58 -18.60 15.48
C LEU A 567 -0.67 -18.90 16.67
N ARG A 568 -0.77 -20.11 17.26
CA ARG A 568 0.16 -20.52 18.33
C ARG A 568 1.61 -20.54 17.85
N VAL A 569 1.89 -21.04 16.66
CA VAL A 569 3.25 -21.02 16.08
C VAL A 569 3.78 -19.59 15.96
N VAL A 570 2.94 -18.66 15.49
CA VAL A 570 3.29 -17.24 15.37
C VAL A 570 3.57 -16.61 16.73
N LYS A 571 2.70 -16.83 17.73
CA LYS A 571 2.79 -16.18 19.04
C LYS A 571 3.83 -16.80 19.97
N GLU A 572 3.85 -18.13 20.07
CA GLU A 572 4.65 -18.86 21.07
C GLU A 572 6.06 -19.17 20.55
N HIS A 573 6.19 -19.40 19.25
CA HIS A 573 7.48 -19.75 18.64
C HIS A 573 8.14 -18.62 17.86
N GLY A 574 7.43 -17.49 17.65
CA GLY A 574 7.95 -16.35 16.88
C GLY A 574 8.29 -16.70 15.42
N ARG A 575 7.55 -17.66 14.82
CA ARG A 575 7.81 -18.17 13.47
C ARG A 575 6.63 -17.89 12.54
N PRO A 576 6.89 -17.73 11.21
CA PRO A 576 5.81 -17.58 10.25
C PRO A 576 4.98 -18.86 10.10
N ALA A 577 3.69 -18.67 9.81
CA ALA A 577 2.76 -19.75 9.55
C ALA A 577 1.86 -19.41 8.35
N LEU A 578 1.48 -20.43 7.57
CA LEU A 578 0.59 -20.33 6.43
C LEU A 578 -0.51 -21.38 6.54
N VAL A 579 -1.76 -20.96 6.36
CA VAL A 579 -2.93 -21.83 6.27
C VAL A 579 -3.51 -21.70 4.87
N ASP A 580 -3.47 -22.78 4.10
CA ASP A 580 -4.01 -22.84 2.73
C ASP A 580 -5.47 -23.28 2.77
N VAL A 581 -6.38 -22.40 2.35
CA VAL A 581 -7.83 -22.66 2.37
C VAL A 581 -8.39 -22.54 0.96
N ILE A 582 -9.03 -23.61 0.49
CA ILE A 582 -9.68 -23.63 -0.82
C ILE A 582 -11.00 -22.88 -0.75
N THR A 583 -11.11 -21.84 -1.55
CA THR A 583 -12.32 -21.02 -1.65
C THR A 583 -12.92 -21.08 -3.05
N ARG A 584 -14.18 -20.73 -3.16
CA ARG A 584 -14.76 -20.41 -4.47
C ARG A 584 -14.22 -19.06 -4.99
N PRO A 585 -14.25 -18.82 -6.31
CA PRO A 585 -13.88 -17.55 -6.93
C PRO A 585 -14.62 -16.35 -6.41
#